data_394fd1e7247cdeac22a9a1849175ac37
#
_entry.id   394fd1e7247cdeac22a9a1849175ac37
#
_cell.length_a   1.000
_cell.length_b   1.000
_cell.length_c   1.000
_cell.angle_alpha   90.00
_cell.angle_beta   90.00
_cell.angle_gamma   90.00
#
_symmetry.space_group_name_H-M   'P 1'
#
loop_
_entity.id
_entity.type
_entity.pdbx_description
1 polymer ?
#
loop_
_entity_poly.entity_id
_entity_poly.type
_entity_poly.pdbx_seq_one_letter_code
_entity_poly.pdbx_strand_id
1 'polypeptide(L)'
;MKRVSPYTILVQVLEGGKLPSKANFNDAGFDVFATDDIVLYPGQVLKHPLNIRLDLPPGAWARIETKSGLGSKGMHVWAGVIDEGYRGIPHVIMSNIKMKLDECNDLTGEPYENTEPLMIKKGDKVAQITMNPHSNDFHMIQVD
;
A
#
# COMPACT_ATOMS: atom_id res chain seq x y z
N MET A 1 -18.46 -18.16 -4.58
CA MET A 1 -18.68 -18.15 -3.13
C MET A 1 -19.67 -17.02 -2.81
N LYS A 2 -20.68 -17.27 -1.97
CA LYS A 2 -21.62 -16.21 -1.59
C LYS A 2 -21.01 -15.36 -0.47
N ARG A 3 -21.16 -14.02 -0.56
CA ARG A 3 -20.81 -13.12 0.55
C ARG A 3 -21.73 -13.39 1.74
N VAL A 4 -21.17 -13.49 2.93
CA VAL A 4 -21.94 -13.72 4.17
C VAL A 4 -22.59 -12.44 4.72
N SER A 5 -22.15 -11.27 4.23
CA SER A 5 -22.73 -9.96 4.51
C SER A 5 -22.42 -8.98 3.39
N PRO A 6 -23.13 -7.82 3.29
CA PRO A 6 -22.84 -6.78 2.31
C PRO A 6 -21.46 -6.11 2.52
N TYR A 7 -20.82 -6.35 3.65
CA TYR A 7 -19.49 -5.82 3.97
C TYR A 7 -18.37 -6.86 3.80
N THR A 8 -18.68 -8.04 3.28
CA THR A 8 -17.67 -9.11 3.10
C THR A 8 -16.81 -8.83 1.89
N ILE A 9 -15.50 -8.80 2.09
CA ILE A 9 -14.50 -8.82 1.03
C ILE A 9 -14.11 -10.28 0.80
N LEU A 10 -14.20 -10.75 -0.45
CA LEU A 10 -13.66 -12.06 -0.78
C LEU A 10 -12.22 -11.93 -1.22
N VAL A 11 -11.36 -12.76 -0.67
CA VAL A 11 -9.91 -12.71 -0.95
C VAL A 11 -9.45 -14.08 -1.44
N GLN A 12 -8.85 -14.10 -2.63
CA GLN A 12 -8.10 -15.25 -3.12
C GLN A 12 -6.63 -15.04 -2.77
N VAL A 13 -6.06 -15.91 -1.96
CA VAL A 13 -4.63 -15.90 -1.65
C VAL A 13 -3.90 -16.78 -2.67
N LEU A 14 -2.94 -16.21 -3.37
CA LEU A 14 -2.09 -16.89 -4.34
C LEU A 14 -0.79 -17.38 -3.68
N GLU A 15 0.00 -18.14 -4.39
CA GLU A 15 1.29 -18.66 -3.90
C GLU A 15 2.20 -17.50 -3.41
N GLY A 16 2.73 -17.65 -2.21
CA GLY A 16 3.55 -16.63 -1.55
C GLY A 16 2.78 -15.43 -0.99
N GLY A 17 1.46 -15.34 -1.24
CA GLY A 17 0.60 -14.32 -0.64
C GLY A 17 0.18 -14.65 0.79
N LYS A 18 -0.42 -13.66 1.45
CA LYS A 18 -0.98 -13.80 2.80
C LYS A 18 -2.30 -13.06 2.90
N LEU A 19 -3.27 -13.65 3.61
CA LEU A 19 -4.57 -13.02 3.86
C LEU A 19 -4.37 -11.71 4.63
N PRO A 20 -4.90 -10.57 4.13
CA PRO A 20 -4.90 -9.32 4.88
C PRO A 20 -5.61 -9.47 6.22
N SER A 21 -5.09 -8.85 7.26
CA SER A 21 -5.62 -8.99 8.62
C SER A 21 -5.56 -7.69 9.40
N LYS A 22 -6.43 -7.56 10.39
CA LYS A 22 -6.38 -6.48 11.39
C LYS A 22 -5.75 -6.99 12.67
N ALA A 23 -4.94 -6.16 13.31
CA ALA A 23 -4.41 -6.45 14.64
C ALA A 23 -5.51 -6.32 15.71
N ASN A 24 -6.36 -5.28 15.58
CA ASN A 24 -7.51 -5.04 16.43
C ASN A 24 -8.77 -4.94 15.58
N PHE A 25 -9.91 -5.33 16.15
CA PHE A 25 -11.20 -5.31 15.44
C PHE A 25 -11.55 -3.93 14.87
N ASN A 26 -11.23 -2.87 15.59
CA ASN A 26 -11.54 -1.47 15.25
C ASN A 26 -10.45 -0.75 14.46
N ASP A 27 -9.39 -1.44 14.00
CA ASP A 27 -8.40 -0.84 13.12
C ASP A 27 -9.06 -0.40 11.81
N ALA A 28 -8.66 0.76 11.29
CA ALA A 28 -9.22 1.32 10.06
C ALA A 28 -8.86 0.51 8.82
N GLY A 29 -7.67 -0.08 8.77
CA GLY A 29 -7.15 -0.82 7.64
C GLY A 29 -6.79 -2.27 7.96
N PHE A 30 -6.71 -3.07 6.90
CA PHE A 30 -6.16 -4.42 6.94
C PHE A 30 -4.69 -4.38 6.59
N ASP A 31 -3.84 -4.93 7.44
CA ASP A 31 -2.42 -5.10 7.15
C ASP A 31 -2.22 -6.02 5.96
N VAL A 32 -1.35 -5.65 5.04
CA VAL A 32 -0.85 -6.48 3.95
C VAL A 32 0.64 -6.71 4.10
N PHE A 33 1.11 -7.82 3.55
CA PHE A 33 2.41 -8.39 3.90
C PHE A 33 3.31 -8.48 2.68
N ALA A 34 4.60 -8.29 2.90
CA ALA A 34 5.62 -8.49 1.88
C ALA A 34 5.67 -9.96 1.44
N THR A 35 5.62 -10.19 0.14
CA THR A 35 5.68 -11.54 -0.47
C THR A 35 7.10 -12.02 -0.67
N ASP A 36 8.08 -11.12 -0.55
CA ASP A 36 9.51 -11.37 -0.64
C ASP A 36 10.28 -10.31 0.16
N ASP A 37 11.60 -10.51 0.34
CA ASP A 37 12.48 -9.51 0.93
C ASP A 37 12.57 -8.28 0.03
N ILE A 38 12.49 -7.09 0.61
CA ILE A 38 12.56 -5.82 -0.10
C ILE A 38 13.73 -5.00 0.43
N VAL A 39 14.55 -4.50 -0.51
CA VAL A 39 15.57 -3.50 -0.25
C VAL A 39 15.21 -2.27 -1.07
N LEU A 40 14.83 -1.18 -0.42
CA LEU A 40 14.35 0.04 -1.06
C LEU A 40 15.34 1.17 -0.82
N TYR A 41 16.18 1.44 -1.81
CA TYR A 41 17.18 2.49 -1.73
C TYR A 41 16.56 3.90 -1.79
N PRO A 42 17.23 4.92 -1.20
CA PRO A 42 16.80 6.31 -1.30
C PRO A 42 16.53 6.74 -2.76
N GLY A 43 15.38 7.38 -3.01
CA GLY A 43 14.94 7.81 -4.35
C GLY A 43 14.40 6.71 -5.26
N GLN A 44 14.48 5.44 -4.84
CA GLN A 44 13.97 4.32 -5.64
C GLN A 44 12.44 4.21 -5.53
N VAL A 45 11.81 3.87 -6.65
CA VAL A 45 10.40 3.44 -6.71
C VAL A 45 10.37 1.95 -7.04
N LEU A 46 9.61 1.18 -6.25
CA LEU A 46 9.43 -0.26 -6.41
C LEU A 46 7.94 -0.60 -6.48
N LYS A 47 7.59 -1.50 -7.38
CA LYS A 47 6.26 -2.09 -7.49
C LYS A 47 6.30 -3.52 -6.94
N HIS A 48 5.66 -3.77 -5.79
CA HIS A 48 5.71 -5.05 -5.09
C HIS A 48 4.33 -5.74 -5.11
N PRO A 49 4.20 -6.97 -5.65
CA PRO A 49 2.93 -7.68 -5.70
C PRO A 49 2.52 -8.17 -4.31
N LEU A 50 1.21 -8.15 -4.03
CA LEU A 50 0.68 -8.70 -2.77
C LEU A 50 0.31 -10.19 -2.88
N ASN A 51 0.32 -10.75 -4.09
CA ASN A 51 -0.08 -12.13 -4.38
C ASN A 51 -1.44 -12.52 -3.79
N ILE A 52 -2.39 -11.57 -3.86
CA ILE A 52 -3.80 -11.77 -3.55
C ILE A 52 -4.65 -11.22 -4.69
N ARG A 53 -5.91 -11.63 -4.74
CA ARG A 53 -6.95 -10.96 -5.52
C ARG A 53 -8.11 -10.64 -4.62
N LEU A 54 -8.74 -9.49 -4.86
CA LEU A 54 -9.85 -9.00 -4.07
C LEU A 54 -11.12 -8.98 -4.92
N ASP A 55 -12.24 -9.39 -4.30
CA ASP A 55 -13.56 -9.11 -4.80
C ASP A 55 -14.27 -8.24 -3.76
N LEU A 56 -14.30 -6.93 -4.04
CA LEU A 56 -14.87 -5.93 -3.15
C LEU A 56 -16.40 -5.99 -3.17
N PRO A 57 -17.06 -5.66 -2.07
CA PRO A 57 -18.51 -5.61 -2.05
C PRO A 57 -19.02 -4.44 -2.92
N PRO A 58 -20.24 -4.56 -3.50
CA PRO A 58 -20.85 -3.48 -4.28
C PRO A 58 -20.89 -2.16 -3.49
N GLY A 59 -20.53 -1.06 -4.16
CA GLY A 59 -20.48 0.27 -3.56
C GLY A 59 -19.26 0.51 -2.67
N ALA A 60 -18.19 -0.28 -2.82
CA ALA A 60 -16.94 -0.08 -2.11
C ALA A 60 -15.73 -0.05 -3.06
N TRP A 61 -14.76 0.78 -2.71
CA TRP A 61 -13.42 0.74 -3.29
C TRP A 61 -12.40 0.64 -2.16
N ALA A 62 -11.22 0.18 -2.47
CA ALA A 62 -10.15 0.04 -1.49
C ALA A 62 -8.97 0.96 -1.82
N ARG A 63 -8.17 1.27 -0.82
CA ARG A 63 -6.95 2.04 -0.99
C ARG A 63 -5.80 1.41 -0.23
N ILE A 64 -4.65 1.31 -0.90
CA ILE A 64 -3.41 0.92 -0.27
C ILE A 64 -2.76 2.17 0.32
N GLU A 65 -2.49 2.14 1.62
CA GLU A 65 -1.96 3.26 2.39
C GLU A 65 -0.62 2.89 3.03
N THR A 66 0.23 3.90 3.21
CA THR A 66 1.46 3.77 4.01
C THR A 66 1.11 3.47 5.47
N LYS A 67 1.85 2.54 6.07
CA LYS A 67 1.79 2.35 7.53
C LYS A 67 2.67 3.38 8.23
N SER A 68 2.19 3.91 9.36
CA SER A 68 2.89 4.97 10.10
C SER A 68 4.34 4.62 10.45
N GLY A 69 4.61 3.37 10.86
CA GLY A 69 5.95 2.92 11.21
C GLY A 69 6.95 2.88 10.04
N LEU A 70 6.48 2.64 8.80
CA LEU A 70 7.30 2.73 7.59
C LEU A 70 7.34 4.16 7.05
N GLY A 71 6.24 4.89 7.17
CA GLY A 71 6.16 6.30 6.79
C GLY A 71 7.15 7.16 7.57
N SER A 72 7.27 6.95 8.89
CA SER A 72 8.24 7.66 9.74
C SER A 72 9.70 7.35 9.37
N LYS A 73 9.94 6.23 8.67
CA LYS A 73 11.26 5.85 8.15
C LYS A 73 11.50 6.34 6.72
N GLY A 74 10.59 7.11 6.14
CA GLY A 74 10.72 7.68 4.80
C GLY A 74 10.12 6.82 3.67
N MET A 75 9.33 5.79 3.97
CA MET A 75 8.60 5.07 2.94
C MET A 75 7.30 5.81 2.58
N HIS A 76 7.02 5.92 1.28
CA HIS A 76 5.74 6.44 0.78
C HIS A 76 5.10 5.44 -0.18
N VAL A 77 3.79 5.26 -0.07
CA VAL A 77 2.99 4.45 -1.00
C VAL A 77 2.29 5.39 -1.98
N TRP A 78 2.52 5.15 -3.28
CA TRP A 78 1.95 5.91 -4.39
C TRP A 78 0.70 5.24 -4.95
N ALA A 79 -0.15 6.00 -5.62
CA ALA A 79 -1.40 5.54 -6.22
C ALA A 79 -2.32 4.86 -5.19
N GLY A 80 -2.55 3.57 -5.33
CA GLY A 80 -3.15 2.74 -4.29
C GLY A 80 -4.66 2.55 -4.40
N VAL A 81 -5.37 3.21 -5.33
CA VAL A 81 -6.81 2.98 -5.54
C VAL A 81 -7.04 1.61 -6.17
N ILE A 82 -7.94 0.84 -5.57
CA ILE A 82 -8.41 -0.46 -6.06
C ILE A 82 -9.92 -0.34 -6.28
N ASP A 83 -10.32 -0.36 -7.53
CA ASP A 83 -11.73 -0.25 -7.93
C ASP A 83 -12.53 -1.50 -7.55
N GLU A 84 -13.84 -1.35 -7.37
CA GLU A 84 -14.78 -2.46 -7.10
C GLU A 84 -14.61 -3.61 -8.10
N GLY A 85 -14.47 -3.28 -9.38
CA GLY A 85 -14.33 -4.25 -10.48
C GLY A 85 -12.92 -4.78 -10.72
N TYR A 86 -11.90 -4.32 -9.98
CA TYR A 86 -10.53 -4.79 -10.20
C TYR A 86 -10.33 -6.23 -9.74
N ARG A 87 -9.87 -7.09 -10.65
CA ARG A 87 -9.65 -8.53 -10.41
C ARG A 87 -8.20 -8.97 -10.58
N GLY A 88 -7.30 -8.02 -10.83
CA GLY A 88 -5.85 -8.26 -10.90
C GLY A 88 -5.22 -8.44 -9.52
N ILE A 89 -3.91 -8.56 -9.49
CA ILE A 89 -3.12 -8.60 -8.26
C ILE A 89 -2.77 -7.17 -7.86
N PRO A 90 -3.24 -6.68 -6.69
CA PRO A 90 -2.82 -5.39 -6.17
C PRO A 90 -1.32 -5.36 -5.89
N HIS A 91 -0.70 -4.21 -6.15
CA HIS A 91 0.71 -3.98 -5.89
C HIS A 91 0.87 -2.79 -4.95
N VAL A 92 1.80 -2.88 -4.03
CA VAL A 92 2.30 -1.73 -3.29
C VAL A 92 3.32 -1.02 -4.17
N ILE A 93 2.99 0.17 -4.64
CA ILE A 93 3.95 1.04 -5.35
C ILE A 93 4.55 1.94 -4.29
N MET A 94 5.80 1.70 -3.95
CA MET A 94 6.46 2.35 -2.82
C MET A 94 7.73 3.06 -3.24
N SER A 95 8.09 4.11 -2.52
CA SER A 95 9.38 4.77 -2.65
C SER A 95 9.99 5.04 -1.29
N ASN A 96 11.31 5.10 -1.24
CA ASN A 96 12.04 5.69 -0.14
C ASN A 96 12.29 7.15 -0.50
N ILE A 97 11.58 8.06 0.18
CA ILE A 97 11.66 9.52 -0.08
C ILE A 97 12.86 10.18 0.59
N LYS A 98 13.69 9.41 1.32
CA LYS A 98 14.95 9.92 1.80
C LYS A 98 15.80 10.32 0.60
N MET A 99 16.23 11.56 0.56
CA MET A 99 17.11 12.03 -0.49
C MET A 99 18.52 11.60 -0.15
N LYS A 100 19.23 11.01 -1.11
CA LYS A 100 20.66 10.97 -1.12
C LYS A 100 21.11 12.37 -1.53
N LEU A 101 21.30 13.24 -0.57
CA LEU A 101 21.91 14.52 -0.85
C LEU A 101 23.41 14.28 -0.95
N ASP A 102 23.95 14.38 -2.16
CA ASP A 102 25.40 14.49 -2.40
C ASP A 102 25.95 15.85 -1.89
N GLU A 103 25.13 16.60 -1.15
CA GLU A 103 25.38 17.93 -0.65
C GLU A 103 25.56 17.90 0.86
N CYS A 104 26.61 18.52 1.32
CA CYS A 104 26.84 18.78 2.73
C CYS A 104 25.77 19.75 3.26
N ASN A 105 25.42 19.60 4.53
CA ASN A 105 24.65 20.62 5.22
C ASN A 105 25.38 21.95 5.13
N ASP A 106 24.79 22.94 4.46
CA ASP A 106 25.39 24.27 4.21
C ASP A 106 25.84 24.99 5.50
N LEU A 107 25.29 24.61 6.65
CA LEU A 107 25.61 25.21 7.95
C LEU A 107 26.72 24.48 8.72
N THR A 108 26.88 23.18 8.53
CA THR A 108 27.81 22.36 9.32
C THR A 108 28.93 21.73 8.47
N GLY A 109 28.78 21.68 7.15
CA GLY A 109 29.69 20.98 6.25
C GLY A 109 29.64 19.44 6.39
N GLU A 110 28.76 18.91 7.25
CA GLU A 110 28.62 17.47 7.46
C GLU A 110 27.72 16.85 6.38
N PRO A 111 28.03 15.64 5.90
CA PRO A 111 27.17 14.94 4.98
C PRO A 111 25.81 14.64 5.67
N TYR A 112 24.69 14.78 4.93
CA TYR A 112 23.41 14.37 5.45
C TYR A 112 23.43 12.85 5.70
N GLU A 113 23.34 12.45 6.96
CA GLU A 113 23.19 11.05 7.35
C GLU A 113 21.79 10.57 6.98
N ASN A 114 21.63 9.92 5.87
CA ASN A 114 20.54 8.93 5.67
C ASN A 114 20.52 8.33 4.25
N THR A 115 21.59 7.63 3.89
CA THR A 115 21.68 6.88 2.62
C THR A 115 21.29 5.42 2.78
N GLU A 116 20.89 5.00 4.00
CA GLU A 116 20.55 3.61 4.29
C GLU A 116 19.27 3.20 3.59
N PRO A 117 19.24 2.04 2.93
CA PRO A 117 18.03 1.50 2.36
C PRO A 117 17.02 1.11 3.45
N LEU A 118 15.75 1.15 3.11
CA LEU A 118 14.70 0.51 3.91
C LEU A 118 14.71 -0.99 3.63
N MET A 119 14.82 -1.78 4.69
CA MET A 119 14.81 -3.24 4.63
C MET A 119 13.46 -3.74 5.17
N ILE A 120 12.73 -4.51 4.36
CA ILE A 120 11.47 -5.16 4.74
C ILE A 120 11.62 -6.64 4.45
N LYS A 121 11.40 -7.49 5.43
CA LYS A 121 11.50 -8.94 5.28
C LYS A 121 10.20 -9.52 4.73
N LYS A 122 10.32 -10.62 4.00
CA LYS A 122 9.18 -11.45 3.61
C LYS A 122 8.30 -11.75 4.82
N GLY A 123 7.00 -11.51 4.68
CA GLY A 123 6.03 -11.71 5.75
C GLY A 123 5.83 -10.53 6.70
N ASP A 124 6.67 -9.50 6.63
CA ASP A 124 6.48 -8.26 7.37
C ASP A 124 5.30 -7.45 6.80
N LYS A 125 4.68 -6.64 7.66
CA LYS A 125 3.63 -5.70 7.25
C LYS A 125 4.23 -4.60 6.39
N VAL A 126 3.85 -4.54 5.11
CA VAL A 126 4.42 -3.59 4.13
C VAL A 126 3.54 -2.37 3.89
N ALA A 127 2.23 -2.54 4.00
CA ALA A 127 1.23 -1.48 3.81
C ALA A 127 -0.07 -1.87 4.52
N GLN A 128 -1.10 -1.07 4.37
CA GLN A 128 -2.46 -1.39 4.80
C GLN A 128 -3.46 -1.10 3.69
N ILE A 129 -4.57 -1.83 3.67
CA ILE A 129 -5.70 -1.58 2.78
C ILE A 129 -6.86 -1.03 3.60
N THR A 130 -7.35 0.14 3.23
CA THR A 130 -8.56 0.76 3.78
C THR A 130 -9.72 0.57 2.84
N MET A 131 -10.93 0.41 3.39
CA MET A 131 -12.16 0.29 2.63
C MET A 131 -12.93 1.60 2.67
N ASN A 132 -13.44 2.00 1.51
CA ASN A 132 -14.15 3.27 1.36
C ASN A 132 -15.46 3.04 0.60
N PRO A 133 -16.57 3.68 1.00
CA PRO A 133 -17.81 3.66 0.24
C PRO A 133 -17.71 4.55 -1.00
N HIS A 134 -18.45 4.21 -2.05
CA HIS A 134 -18.66 5.09 -3.20
C HIS A 134 -20.09 5.00 -3.72
N SER A 135 -20.49 5.98 -4.51
CA SER A 135 -21.75 5.96 -5.26
C SER A 135 -21.45 5.90 -6.75
N ASN A 136 -22.16 5.04 -7.48
CA ASN A 136 -22.13 5.00 -8.93
C ASN A 136 -23.06 6.06 -9.58
N ASP A 137 -23.73 6.91 -8.76
CA ASP A 137 -24.64 7.95 -9.23
C ASP A 137 -23.92 9.21 -9.72
N PHE A 138 -22.61 9.33 -9.45
CA PHE A 138 -21.81 10.42 -9.98
C PHE A 138 -21.46 10.22 -11.45
N HIS A 139 -21.73 11.24 -12.25
CA HIS A 139 -21.37 11.27 -13.67
C HIS A 139 -20.83 12.65 -14.04
N MET A 140 -20.00 12.68 -15.06
CA MET A 140 -19.46 13.94 -15.60
C MET A 140 -20.18 14.28 -16.88
N ILE A 141 -20.57 15.56 -17.03
CA ILE A 141 -21.19 16.11 -18.23
C ILE A 141 -20.27 17.22 -18.73
N GLN A 142 -19.88 17.14 -20.00
CA GLN A 142 -19.19 18.26 -20.65
C GLN A 142 -20.18 19.40 -20.82
N VAL A 143 -19.78 20.60 -20.42
CA VAL A 143 -20.49 21.85 -20.68
C VAL A 143 -19.65 22.71 -21.63
N ASP A 144 -20.30 23.50 -22.46
CA ASP A 144 -19.64 24.44 -23.41
C ASP A 144 -19.15 25.69 -22.69
#